data_5ab39d287028a14040c8edc54db842cc
#
_entry.id   5ab39d287028a14040c8edc54db842cc
#
_cell.length_a   1.000
_cell.length_b   1.000
_cell.length_c   1.000
_cell.angle_alpha   90.00
_cell.angle_beta   90.00
_cell.angle_gamma   90.00
#
_symmetry.space_group_name_H-M   'P 1'
#
loop_
_entity.id
_entity.type
_entity.pdbx_description
1 polymer ?
#
loop_
_entity_poly.entity_id
_entity_poly.type
_entity_poly.pdbx_seq_one_letter_code
_entity_poly.pdbx_strand_id
1 'polypeptide(L)'
;MDDVNEQQKFEIGKDGLGAMVIGYDDTPPALNALAWAAGLARREKARMVIAYVEVLSSPAYWVSAGAVAANEAAAEIVQELHRRFETLLTPQGLDWELLHGKGDPAGVLEAIAEEQKADCVVVGRSRHRGGLLGSVPRGLLAKSARPVIVVP
;
A
#
# COMPACT_ATOMS: atom_id res chain seq x y z
N MET A 1 -36.27 -0.37 -15.10
CA MET A 1 -35.72 0.92 -14.70
C MET A 1 -34.78 0.82 -13.49
N ASP A 2 -34.57 -0.40 -12.99
CA ASP A 2 -33.74 -0.64 -11.79
C ASP A 2 -32.29 -1.09 -12.07
N ASP A 3 -31.94 -1.30 -13.35
CA ASP A 3 -30.62 -1.83 -13.74
C ASP A 3 -29.46 -0.81 -13.79
N VAL A 4 -29.75 0.48 -13.63
CA VAL A 4 -28.72 1.52 -13.72
C VAL A 4 -28.00 1.74 -12.38
N ASN A 5 -28.58 1.27 -11.28
CA ASN A 5 -28.09 1.55 -9.92
C ASN A 5 -27.14 0.47 -9.37
N GLU A 6 -27.10 -0.73 -9.95
CA GLU A 6 -26.21 -1.80 -9.47
C GLU A 6 -24.73 -1.63 -9.87
N GLN A 7 -24.44 -0.79 -10.85
CA GLN A 7 -23.07 -0.56 -11.32
C GLN A 7 -22.41 0.71 -10.74
N GLN A 8 -23.20 1.60 -10.16
CA GLN A 8 -22.65 2.82 -9.57
C GLN A 8 -22.25 2.60 -8.12
N LYS A 9 -20.96 2.40 -7.90
CA LYS A 9 -20.35 2.21 -6.57
C LYS A 9 -20.12 3.51 -5.80
N PHE A 10 -19.99 4.63 -6.48
CA PHE A 10 -19.59 5.89 -5.90
C PHE A 10 -20.69 6.94 -6.06
N GLU A 11 -20.90 7.74 -5.02
CA GLU A 11 -21.94 8.78 -5.01
C GLU A 11 -21.30 10.18 -5.02
N ILE A 12 -21.68 10.99 -5.97
CA ILE A 12 -21.20 12.38 -6.07
C ILE A 12 -21.56 13.17 -4.82
N GLY A 13 -20.57 13.76 -4.18
CA GLY A 13 -20.75 14.57 -2.97
C GLY A 13 -20.79 13.77 -1.66
N LYS A 14 -20.77 12.44 -1.72
CA LYS A 14 -20.71 11.57 -0.53
C LYS A 14 -19.39 10.82 -0.40
N ASP A 15 -18.85 10.38 -1.52
CA ASP A 15 -17.55 9.72 -1.52
C ASP A 15 -16.42 10.74 -1.44
N GLY A 16 -15.40 10.39 -0.71
CA GLY A 16 -14.25 11.24 -0.48
C GLY A 16 -13.06 10.40 -0.02
N LEU A 17 -12.06 11.05 0.54
CA LEU A 17 -10.84 10.42 0.98
C LEU A 17 -10.68 10.57 2.50
N GLY A 18 -10.98 9.51 3.23
CA GLY A 18 -10.80 9.43 4.69
C GLY A 18 -9.59 8.59 5.10
N ALA A 19 -9.27 7.55 4.31
CA ALA A 19 -8.13 6.68 4.55
C ALA A 19 -7.56 6.17 3.23
N MET A 20 -6.24 5.95 3.18
CA MET A 20 -5.55 5.37 2.04
C MET A 20 -4.54 4.33 2.49
N VAL A 21 -4.37 3.28 1.70
CA VAL A 21 -3.29 2.30 1.86
C VAL A 21 -2.17 2.66 0.90
N ILE A 22 -0.95 2.73 1.40
CA ILE A 22 0.25 3.00 0.60
C ILE A 22 1.14 1.75 0.63
N GLY A 23 1.32 1.11 -0.53
CA GLY A 23 2.27 0.02 -0.66
C GLY A 23 3.70 0.55 -0.65
N TYR A 24 4.54 0.03 0.24
CA TYR A 24 5.90 0.50 0.42
C TYR A 24 6.89 -0.67 0.45
N ASP A 25 7.89 -0.64 -0.41
CA ASP A 25 8.92 -1.67 -0.56
C ASP A 25 10.37 -1.12 -0.47
N ASP A 26 10.52 0.11 0.05
CA ASP A 26 11.80 0.83 0.18
C ASP A 26 12.51 1.12 -1.15
N THR A 27 11.77 1.16 -2.23
CA THR A 27 12.27 1.61 -3.55
C THR A 27 12.01 3.09 -3.79
N PRO A 28 12.74 3.75 -4.71
CA PRO A 28 12.46 5.14 -5.07
C PRO A 28 11.02 5.40 -5.54
N PRO A 29 10.39 4.55 -6.37
CA PRO A 29 8.98 4.73 -6.71
C PRO A 29 8.03 4.64 -5.50
N ALA A 30 8.31 3.75 -4.55
CA ALA A 30 7.53 3.66 -3.31
C ALA A 30 7.67 4.90 -2.44
N LEU A 31 8.88 5.47 -2.37
CA LEU A 31 9.10 6.74 -1.67
C LEU A 31 8.36 7.89 -2.34
N ASN A 32 8.33 7.95 -3.65
CA ASN A 32 7.53 8.93 -4.40
C ASN A 32 6.02 8.76 -4.11
N ALA A 33 5.54 7.54 -4.07
CA ALA A 33 4.15 7.24 -3.71
C ALA A 33 3.82 7.70 -2.29
N LEU A 34 4.69 7.42 -1.33
CA LEU A 34 4.53 7.87 0.04
C LEU A 34 4.52 9.39 0.17
N ALA A 35 5.45 10.07 -0.50
CA ALA A 35 5.52 11.53 -0.49
C ALA A 35 4.29 12.18 -1.12
N TRP A 36 3.83 11.65 -2.23
CA TRP A 36 2.60 12.13 -2.88
C TRP A 36 1.37 11.91 -1.99
N ALA A 37 1.24 10.71 -1.42
CA ALA A 37 0.16 10.36 -0.50
C ALA A 37 0.16 11.23 0.75
N ALA A 38 1.33 11.53 1.32
CA ALA A 38 1.45 12.43 2.48
C ALA A 38 0.94 13.84 2.17
N GLY A 39 1.23 14.37 0.99
CA GLY A 39 0.70 15.66 0.54
C GLY A 39 -0.83 15.65 0.41
N LEU A 40 -1.38 14.59 -0.13
CA LEU A 40 -2.82 14.40 -0.25
C LEU A 40 -3.48 14.23 1.12
N ALA A 41 -2.91 13.38 1.99
CA ALA A 41 -3.40 13.14 3.34
C ALA A 41 -3.48 14.42 4.16
N ARG A 42 -2.47 15.29 4.04
CA ARG A 42 -2.47 16.58 4.74
C ARG A 42 -3.61 17.50 4.29
N ARG A 43 -3.89 17.54 3.00
CA ARG A 43 -4.99 18.36 2.44
C ARG A 43 -6.36 17.82 2.81
N GLU A 44 -6.54 16.53 2.72
CA GLU A 44 -7.81 15.84 2.94
C GLU A 44 -8.04 15.46 4.42
N LYS A 45 -7.03 15.61 5.28
CA LYS A 45 -7.02 15.12 6.66
C LYS A 45 -7.29 13.61 6.72
N ALA A 46 -6.75 12.88 5.75
CA ALA A 46 -6.93 11.45 5.62
C ALA A 46 -5.88 10.68 6.44
N ARG A 47 -6.26 9.50 6.89
CA ARG A 47 -5.37 8.54 7.56
C ARG A 47 -4.54 7.79 6.52
N MET A 48 -3.26 7.60 6.80
CA MET A 48 -2.31 6.86 5.98
C MET A 48 -2.03 5.50 6.60
N VAL A 49 -2.33 4.43 5.90
CA VAL A 49 -1.94 3.07 6.27
C VAL A 49 -0.80 2.65 5.34
N ILE A 50 0.42 2.67 5.84
CA ILE A 50 1.60 2.29 5.07
C ILE A 50 1.78 0.79 5.24
N ALA A 51 1.78 0.05 4.13
CA ALA A 51 1.89 -1.41 4.15
C ALA A 51 3.22 -1.86 3.54
N TYR A 52 4.03 -2.51 4.35
CA TYR A 52 5.22 -3.24 3.91
C TYR A 52 4.85 -4.70 3.71
N VAL A 53 4.93 -5.19 2.48
CA VAL A 53 4.56 -6.56 2.14
C VAL A 53 5.81 -7.37 1.81
N GLU A 54 6.03 -8.40 2.61
CA GLU A 54 7.09 -9.36 2.41
C GLU A 54 6.66 -10.43 1.41
N VAL A 55 7.41 -10.53 0.30
CA VAL A 55 7.12 -11.50 -0.76
C VAL A 55 7.67 -12.88 -0.39
N LEU A 56 6.80 -13.89 -0.30
CA LEU A 56 7.15 -15.26 0.06
C LEU A 56 7.70 -16.09 -1.12
N SER A 57 8.42 -15.48 -2.02
CA SER A 57 8.92 -16.14 -3.23
C SER A 57 10.26 -16.86 -3.06
N SER A 58 10.92 -16.73 -1.92
CA SER A 58 12.21 -17.37 -1.66
C SER A 58 12.05 -18.82 -1.20
N PRO A 59 12.78 -19.79 -1.77
CA PRO A 59 12.83 -21.16 -1.28
C PRO A 59 13.22 -21.28 0.20
N ALA A 60 13.92 -20.29 0.74
CA ALA A 60 14.33 -20.24 2.15
C ALA A 60 13.13 -20.25 3.12
N TYR A 61 11.97 -19.79 2.71
CA TYR A 61 10.76 -19.85 3.53
C TYR A 61 10.24 -21.27 3.83
N TRP A 62 10.62 -22.23 3.01
CA TRP A 62 10.16 -23.62 3.13
C TRP A 62 11.01 -24.45 4.08
N VAL A 63 12.11 -23.88 4.59
CA VAL A 63 12.97 -24.49 5.61
C VAL A 63 12.77 -23.71 6.92
N SER A 64 12.44 -24.40 8.01
CA SER A 64 12.11 -23.75 9.29
C SER A 64 13.17 -22.78 9.80
N ALA A 65 14.46 -23.10 9.64
CA ALA A 65 15.57 -22.21 10.00
C ALA A 65 15.61 -20.96 9.10
N GLY A 66 15.32 -21.12 7.81
CA GLY A 66 15.24 -20.02 6.86
C GLY A 66 14.04 -19.09 7.12
N ALA A 67 12.90 -19.67 7.54
CA ALA A 67 11.71 -18.90 7.91
C ALA A 67 11.94 -18.03 9.16
N VAL A 68 12.63 -18.57 10.17
CA VAL A 68 12.99 -17.82 11.40
C VAL A 68 13.90 -16.65 11.05
N ALA A 69 14.97 -16.88 10.29
CA ALA A 69 15.90 -15.82 9.88
C ALA A 69 15.21 -14.74 9.02
N ALA A 70 14.32 -15.13 8.12
CA ALA A 70 13.55 -14.21 7.29
C ALA A 70 12.58 -13.38 8.14
N ASN A 71 11.92 -13.97 9.14
CA ASN A 71 11.03 -13.25 10.05
C ASN A 71 11.80 -12.23 10.91
N GLU A 72 12.98 -12.58 11.39
CA GLU A 72 13.85 -11.66 12.14
C GLU A 72 14.31 -10.48 11.26
N ALA A 73 14.74 -10.76 10.03
CA ALA A 73 15.15 -9.73 9.08
C ALA A 73 13.99 -8.80 8.73
N ALA A 74 12.80 -9.34 8.52
CA ALA A 74 11.60 -8.53 8.24
C ALA A 74 11.23 -7.66 9.44
N ALA A 75 11.33 -8.17 10.66
CA ALA A 75 11.08 -7.39 11.88
C ALA A 75 12.05 -6.22 12.03
N GLU A 76 13.32 -6.41 11.71
CA GLU A 76 14.32 -5.34 11.72
C GLU A 76 14.01 -4.25 10.67
N ILE A 77 13.62 -4.65 9.47
CA ILE A 77 13.21 -3.73 8.41
C ILE A 77 12.01 -2.89 8.85
N VAL A 78 10.98 -3.53 9.40
CA VAL A 78 9.78 -2.85 9.89
C VAL A 78 10.10 -1.87 11.01
N GLN A 79 10.97 -2.22 11.95
CA GLN A 79 11.41 -1.30 13.00
C GLN A 79 12.15 -0.09 12.44
N GLU A 80 13.02 -0.29 11.46
CA GLU A 80 13.75 0.80 10.83
C GLU A 80 12.81 1.72 10.03
N LEU A 81 11.87 1.15 9.29
CA LEU A 81 10.85 1.91 8.57
C LEU A 81 9.99 2.72 9.53
N HIS A 82 9.57 2.13 10.66
CA HIS A 82 8.79 2.83 11.66
C HIS A 82 9.53 4.06 12.20
N ARG A 83 10.81 3.91 12.57
CA ARG A 83 11.64 5.05 13.04
C ARG A 83 11.78 6.13 11.98
N ARG A 84 11.98 5.73 10.73
CA ARG A 84 12.09 6.67 9.60
C ARG A 84 10.79 7.44 9.40
N PHE A 85 9.66 6.77 9.40
CA PHE A 85 8.36 7.42 9.22
C PHE A 85 7.95 8.27 10.41
N GLU A 86 8.30 7.85 11.63
CA GLU A 86 8.14 8.68 12.84
C GLU A 86 8.84 10.02 12.66
N THR A 87 10.05 10.02 12.16
CA THR A 87 10.85 11.23 11.93
C THR A 87 10.30 12.08 10.77
N LEU A 88 9.79 11.45 9.70
CA LEU A 88 9.37 12.15 8.50
C LEU A 88 7.92 12.62 8.52
N LEU A 89 7.02 11.82 9.08
CA LEU A 89 5.57 12.02 8.96
C LEU A 89 4.95 12.64 10.21
N THR A 90 5.36 12.21 11.39
CA THR A 90 4.80 12.70 12.66
C THR A 90 4.95 14.22 12.85
N PRO A 91 6.11 14.84 12.55
CA PRO A 91 6.25 16.30 12.67
C PRO A 91 5.35 17.09 11.72
N GLN A 92 4.82 16.46 10.68
CA GLN A 92 3.91 17.09 9.74
C GLN A 92 2.44 17.00 10.14
N GLY A 93 2.15 16.42 11.31
CA GLY A 93 0.79 16.27 11.82
C GLY A 93 -0.04 15.22 11.05
N LEU A 94 0.63 14.29 10.38
CA LEU A 94 -0.02 13.22 9.63
C LEU A 94 -0.45 12.09 10.57
N ASP A 95 -1.67 11.59 10.39
CA ASP A 95 -2.17 10.38 11.02
C ASP A 95 -1.73 9.18 10.18
N TRP A 96 -0.82 8.39 10.71
CA TRP A 96 -0.22 7.27 9.96
C TRP A 96 0.00 6.04 10.84
N GLU A 97 -0.04 4.89 10.22
CA GLU A 97 0.40 3.62 10.82
C GLU A 97 1.17 2.78 9.80
N LEU A 98 2.04 1.90 10.29
CA LEU A 98 2.78 0.95 9.47
C LEU A 98 2.30 -0.46 9.78
N LEU A 99 1.83 -1.15 8.74
CA LEU A 99 1.43 -2.56 8.80
C LEU A 99 2.40 -3.43 8.02
N HIS A 100 2.62 -4.63 8.51
CA HIS A 100 3.43 -5.64 7.86
C HIS A 100 2.55 -6.78 7.39
N GLY A 101 2.63 -7.12 6.12
CA GLY A 101 1.94 -8.25 5.53
C GLY A 101 2.90 -9.22 4.84
N LYS A 102 2.44 -10.42 4.56
CA LYS A 102 3.20 -11.47 3.86
C LYS A 102 2.37 -12.07 2.76
N GLY A 103 2.98 -12.28 1.59
CA GLY A 103 2.34 -12.96 0.48
C GLY A 103 2.44 -12.21 -0.85
N ASP A 104 1.43 -12.38 -1.68
CA ASP A 104 1.29 -11.64 -2.93
C ASP A 104 0.97 -10.17 -2.64
N PRO A 105 1.82 -9.22 -3.04
CA PRO A 105 1.65 -7.82 -2.66
C PRO A 105 0.30 -7.22 -3.05
N ALA A 106 -0.18 -7.47 -4.26
CA ALA A 106 -1.47 -6.92 -4.70
C ALA A 106 -2.64 -7.46 -3.86
N GLY A 107 -2.63 -8.77 -3.57
CA GLY A 107 -3.65 -9.40 -2.72
C GLY A 107 -3.59 -8.93 -1.28
N VAL A 108 -2.40 -8.78 -0.72
CA VAL A 108 -2.22 -8.29 0.66
C VAL A 108 -2.64 -6.84 0.79
N LEU A 109 -2.25 -5.98 -0.15
CA LEU A 109 -2.65 -4.57 -0.16
C LEU A 109 -4.17 -4.41 -0.25
N GLU A 110 -4.83 -5.19 -1.10
CA GLU A 110 -6.29 -5.17 -1.21
C GLU A 110 -6.96 -5.67 0.07
N ALA A 111 -6.46 -6.72 0.70
CA ALA A 111 -6.98 -7.23 1.97
C ALA A 111 -6.83 -6.18 3.10
N ILE A 112 -5.69 -5.54 3.20
CA ILE A 112 -5.46 -4.44 4.16
C ILE A 112 -6.43 -3.28 3.88
N ALA A 113 -6.59 -2.91 2.62
CA ALA A 113 -7.48 -1.81 2.24
C ALA A 113 -8.95 -2.12 2.60
N GLU A 114 -9.38 -3.35 2.44
CA GLU A 114 -10.72 -3.79 2.86
C GLU A 114 -10.88 -3.74 4.38
N GLU A 115 -9.93 -4.30 5.12
CA GLU A 115 -9.95 -4.31 6.59
C GLU A 115 -9.92 -2.89 7.17
N GLN A 116 -9.09 -2.03 6.60
CA GLN A 116 -8.92 -0.64 7.04
C GLN A 116 -9.99 0.30 6.48
N LYS A 117 -10.89 -0.18 5.66
CA LYS A 117 -11.92 0.62 4.97
C LYS A 117 -11.30 1.80 4.21
N ALA A 118 -10.19 1.54 3.54
CA ALA A 118 -9.51 2.56 2.78
C ALA A 118 -10.27 2.92 1.50
N ASP A 119 -10.21 4.19 1.13
CA ASP A 119 -10.89 4.71 -0.06
C ASP A 119 -10.08 4.46 -1.34
N CYS A 120 -8.77 4.29 -1.21
CA CYS A 120 -7.88 4.00 -2.34
C CYS A 120 -6.62 3.28 -1.90
N VAL A 121 -5.92 2.73 -2.90
CA VAL A 121 -4.57 2.15 -2.74
C VAL A 121 -3.60 2.97 -3.58
N VAL A 122 -2.48 3.38 -2.99
CA VAL A 122 -1.42 4.15 -3.63
C VAL A 122 -0.16 3.30 -3.72
N VAL A 123 0.41 3.19 -4.90
CA VAL A 123 1.65 2.44 -5.14
C VAL A 123 2.56 3.20 -6.08
N GLY A 124 3.87 2.95 -5.97
CA GLY A 124 4.84 3.43 -6.93
C GLY A 124 4.77 2.66 -8.24
N ARG A 125 5.10 3.33 -9.32
CA ARG A 125 5.29 2.67 -10.61
C ARG A 125 6.60 1.89 -10.59
N SER A 126 6.53 0.60 -10.32
CA SER A 126 7.69 -0.25 -10.48
C SER A 126 8.02 -0.40 -11.96
N ARG A 127 9.31 -0.18 -12.30
CA ARG A 127 9.79 -0.35 -13.67
C ARG A 127 10.22 -1.79 -13.89
N HIS A 128 9.45 -2.54 -14.68
CA HIS A 128 9.97 -3.74 -15.34
C HIS A 128 10.70 -3.35 -16.61
N ARG A 129 11.67 -4.18 -17.01
CA ARG A 129 12.35 -4.03 -18.30
C ARG A 129 11.33 -3.90 -19.43
N GLY A 130 11.41 -2.81 -20.22
CA GLY A 130 10.50 -2.55 -21.33
C GLY A 130 9.42 -1.50 -21.09
N GLY A 131 9.46 -0.76 -19.98
CA GLY A 131 8.53 0.36 -19.73
C GLY A 131 7.11 -0.05 -19.36
N LEU A 132 6.87 -1.33 -19.11
CA LEU A 132 5.57 -1.84 -18.69
C LEU A 132 5.33 -1.59 -17.20
N LEU A 133 4.06 -1.44 -16.85
CA LEU A 133 3.61 -1.35 -15.48
C LEU A 133 4.04 -2.59 -14.68
N GLY A 134 4.58 -2.43 -13.48
CA GLY A 134 5.03 -3.53 -12.63
C GLY A 134 3.91 -4.48 -12.20
N SER A 135 4.29 -5.62 -11.62
CA SER A 135 3.34 -6.68 -11.23
C SER A 135 2.33 -6.24 -10.17
N VAL A 136 2.75 -5.42 -9.20
CA VAL A 136 1.86 -4.95 -8.11
C VAL A 136 0.77 -4.01 -8.64
N PRO A 137 1.08 -2.94 -9.39
CA PRO A 137 0.04 -2.11 -9.99
C PRO A 137 -0.90 -2.89 -10.91
N ARG A 138 -0.39 -3.80 -11.74
CA ARG A 138 -1.23 -4.64 -12.60
C ARG A 138 -2.16 -5.56 -11.82
N GLY A 139 -1.63 -6.19 -10.77
CA GLY A 139 -2.42 -7.05 -9.89
C GLY A 139 -3.53 -6.28 -9.18
N LEU A 140 -3.23 -5.08 -8.71
CA LEU A 140 -4.23 -4.20 -8.08
C LEU A 140 -5.30 -3.77 -9.08
N LEU A 141 -4.92 -3.34 -10.29
CA LEU A 141 -5.88 -2.95 -11.33
C LEU A 141 -6.82 -4.09 -11.71
N ALA A 142 -6.34 -5.33 -11.66
CA ALA A 142 -7.17 -6.50 -11.96
C ALA A 142 -8.11 -6.91 -10.83
N LYS A 143 -7.75 -6.66 -9.57
CA LYS A 143 -8.44 -7.20 -8.38
C LYS A 143 -9.09 -6.15 -7.50
N SER A 144 -8.65 -4.90 -7.53
CA SER A 144 -9.09 -3.90 -6.57
C SER A 144 -10.54 -3.49 -6.77
N ALA A 145 -11.28 -3.45 -5.66
CA ALA A 145 -12.64 -2.92 -5.62
C ALA A 145 -12.69 -1.39 -5.46
N ARG A 146 -11.52 -0.74 -5.33
CA ARG A 146 -11.37 0.69 -5.06
C ARG A 146 -10.37 1.34 -6.01
N PRO A 147 -10.36 2.68 -6.11
CA PRO A 147 -9.38 3.40 -6.91
C PRO A 147 -7.94 3.02 -6.57
N VAL A 148 -7.12 2.87 -7.61
CA VAL A 148 -5.68 2.60 -7.49
C VAL A 148 -4.93 3.77 -8.09
N ILE A 149 -4.03 4.37 -7.32
CA ILE A 149 -3.20 5.49 -7.72
C ILE A 149 -1.77 4.98 -7.92
N VAL A 150 -1.26 5.14 -9.12
CA VAL A 150 0.10 4.73 -9.48
C VAL A 150 0.95 5.97 -9.66
N VAL A 151 1.95 6.13 -8.79
CA VAL A 151 2.84 7.30 -8.76
C VAL A 151 4.13 6.98 -9.52
N PRO A 152 4.57 7.85 -10.46
CA PRO A 152 5.82 7.66 -11.20
C PRO A 152 7.06 7.59 -10.32
#